data_3d76e5ee1edbcbc8860da00d0c8ebd1a
#
_entry.id   3d76e5ee1edbcbc8860da00d0c8ebd1a
#
_cell.length_a   1.000
_cell.length_b   1.000
_cell.length_c   1.000
_cell.angle_alpha   90.00
_cell.angle_beta   90.00
_cell.angle_gamma   90.00
#
_symmetry.space_group_name_H-M   'P 1'
#
loop_
_entity.id
_entity.type
_entity.pdbx_description
1 polymer ?
#
loop_
_entity_poly.entity_id
_entity_poly.type
_entity_poly.pdbx_seq_one_letter_code
_entity_poly.pdbx_strand_id
1 'polypeptide(L)'
;SALAFPSHPKEIRYFPQQIHDLLGFLSNTLGEDHPFSSIQASPSISETYPEVWLLGSRYDSAMMAAQMGLPFAYAHFFGSGAHEGPAIVEGYRRNFQASNHLSEPLVNVGIHVLCAETEEQALKLASSRNLARLKSITGRAQGIPSVEDAQNFSYRNDELAFMEQYSRNCVDGDPQQVKNELYDLAERYETRDLSIVTICHAYEDRLRSSQLVAQ
;
A
#
# COMPACT_ATOMS: atom_id res chain seq x y z
N SER A 1 -4.12 -14.86 20.37
CA SER A 1 -4.83 -14.91 19.08
C SER A 1 -4.12 -15.88 18.13
N ALA A 2 -4.88 -16.68 17.37
CA ALA A 2 -4.35 -17.72 16.47
C ALA A 2 -3.37 -17.15 15.43
N LEU A 3 -3.66 -16.00 14.82
CA LEU A 3 -2.79 -15.36 13.83
C LEU A 3 -1.52 -14.73 14.44
N ALA A 4 -1.45 -14.60 15.74
CA ALA A 4 -0.27 -14.09 16.43
C ALA A 4 0.67 -15.17 16.95
N PHE A 5 0.24 -16.44 16.86
CA PHE A 5 1.08 -17.59 17.20
C PHE A 5 2.25 -17.72 16.18
N PRO A 6 3.48 -18.15 16.57
CA PRO A 6 3.84 -18.55 17.93
C PRO A 6 4.47 -17.44 18.79
N SER A 7 4.55 -16.20 18.34
CA SER A 7 5.43 -15.21 18.95
C SER A 7 4.78 -14.16 19.81
N HIS A 8 5.41 -13.87 20.91
CA HIS A 8 5.25 -12.67 21.72
C HIS A 8 6.65 -12.13 22.10
N PRO A 9 7.08 -10.95 21.67
CA PRO A 9 6.48 -10.06 20.67
C PRO A 9 6.50 -10.66 19.24
N LYS A 10 5.67 -10.12 18.34
CA LYS A 10 5.60 -10.54 16.94
C LYS A 10 6.86 -10.09 16.20
N GLU A 11 7.85 -10.96 16.12
CA GLU A 11 9.07 -10.69 15.37
C GLU A 11 8.83 -10.90 13.87
N ILE A 12 9.43 -10.05 13.04
CA ILE A 12 9.27 -10.07 11.58
C ILE A 12 9.64 -11.43 10.97
N ARG A 13 10.54 -12.19 11.59
CA ARG A 13 10.94 -13.53 11.14
C ARG A 13 9.81 -14.55 11.11
N TYR A 14 8.73 -14.33 11.88
CA TYR A 14 7.56 -15.21 11.91
C TYR A 14 6.48 -14.81 10.90
N PHE A 15 6.67 -13.70 10.18
CA PHE A 15 5.69 -13.21 9.22
C PHE A 15 5.38 -14.23 8.10
N PRO A 16 6.35 -14.93 7.50
CA PRO A 16 6.05 -15.97 6.51
C PRO A 16 5.15 -17.08 7.08
N GLN A 17 5.44 -17.55 8.31
CA GLN A 17 4.61 -18.57 8.96
C GLN A 17 3.18 -18.06 9.21
N GLN A 18 3.03 -16.79 9.64
CA GLN A 18 1.72 -16.20 9.86
C GLN A 18 0.89 -16.11 8.57
N ILE A 19 1.53 -15.90 7.41
CA ILE A 19 0.85 -15.92 6.12
C ILE A 19 0.41 -17.35 5.78
N HIS A 20 1.28 -18.36 5.97
CA HIS A 20 0.90 -19.76 5.78
C HIS A 20 -0.29 -20.15 6.67
N ASP A 21 -0.26 -19.76 7.95
CA ASP A 21 -1.36 -20.03 8.87
C ASP A 21 -2.66 -19.33 8.40
N LEU A 22 -2.57 -18.08 7.95
CA LEU A 22 -3.71 -17.34 7.39
C LEU A 22 -4.32 -18.07 6.18
N LEU A 23 -3.49 -18.46 5.23
CA LEU A 23 -3.92 -19.20 4.04
C LEU A 23 -4.56 -20.54 4.45
N GLY A 24 -3.95 -21.26 5.40
CA GLY A 24 -4.48 -22.50 5.95
C GLY A 24 -5.83 -22.33 6.66
N PHE A 25 -6.03 -21.24 7.40
CA PHE A 25 -7.33 -20.91 7.99
C PHE A 25 -8.40 -20.62 6.93
N LEU A 26 -8.06 -19.81 5.93
CA LEU A 26 -8.99 -19.41 4.88
C LEU A 26 -9.41 -20.60 3.99
N SER A 27 -8.48 -21.48 3.65
CA SER A 27 -8.71 -22.65 2.81
C SER A 27 -9.12 -23.92 3.59
N ASN A 28 -9.14 -23.85 4.92
CA ASN A 28 -9.39 -24.98 5.81
C ASN A 28 -8.41 -26.16 5.59
N THR A 29 -7.13 -25.83 5.38
CA THR A 29 -6.04 -26.77 5.11
C THR A 29 -4.96 -26.80 6.18
N LEU A 30 -5.23 -26.28 7.38
CA LEU A 30 -4.29 -26.41 8.51
C LEU A 30 -4.06 -27.90 8.83
N GLY A 31 -2.78 -28.27 9.02
CA GLY A 31 -2.43 -29.63 9.42
C GLY A 31 -3.05 -30.01 10.79
N GLU A 32 -3.34 -31.29 10.97
CA GLU A 32 -3.94 -31.82 12.22
C GLU A 32 -3.08 -31.50 13.47
N ASP A 33 -1.77 -31.44 13.30
CA ASP A 33 -0.81 -31.10 14.36
C ASP A 33 -0.76 -29.60 14.70
N HIS A 34 -1.42 -28.75 13.94
CA HIS A 34 -1.43 -27.32 14.23
C HIS A 34 -2.27 -27.00 15.49
N PRO A 35 -1.74 -26.21 16.45
CA PRO A 35 -2.43 -25.95 17.73
C PRO A 35 -3.86 -25.39 17.60
N PHE A 36 -4.17 -24.80 16.45
CA PHE A 36 -5.46 -24.21 16.13
C PHE A 36 -6.17 -24.90 14.95
N SER A 37 -5.87 -26.17 14.67
CA SER A 37 -6.49 -26.95 13.59
C SER A 37 -8.01 -27.06 13.71
N SER A 38 -8.56 -26.98 14.94
CA SER A 38 -10.01 -26.99 15.20
C SER A 38 -10.71 -25.67 14.94
N ILE A 39 -9.96 -24.57 14.67
CA ILE A 39 -10.54 -23.26 14.38
C ILE A 39 -10.80 -23.16 12.89
N GLN A 40 -12.03 -22.83 12.52
CA GLN A 40 -12.43 -22.59 11.14
C GLN A 40 -12.73 -21.11 10.92
N ALA A 41 -12.23 -20.54 9.80
CA ALA A 41 -12.62 -19.22 9.36
C ALA A 41 -14.05 -19.26 8.79
N SER A 42 -14.81 -18.18 8.91
CA SER A 42 -16.12 -18.06 8.29
C SER A 42 -16.17 -16.82 7.40
N PRO A 43 -16.63 -16.97 6.15
CA PRO A 43 -17.01 -18.19 5.44
C PRO A 43 -15.78 -19.01 5.01
N SER A 44 -15.78 -20.30 5.24
CA SER A 44 -14.67 -21.23 4.91
C SER A 44 -15.03 -22.19 3.74
N ILE A 45 -15.85 -21.74 2.82
CA ILE A 45 -16.17 -22.51 1.63
C ILE A 45 -15.09 -22.28 0.60
N SER A 46 -14.43 -23.33 0.15
CA SER A 46 -13.21 -23.31 -0.69
C SER A 46 -13.29 -22.44 -1.97
N GLU A 47 -14.49 -22.08 -2.41
CA GLU A 47 -14.71 -21.27 -3.60
C GLU A 47 -15.02 -19.79 -3.30
N THR A 48 -15.10 -19.39 -2.04
CA THR A 48 -15.59 -18.05 -1.62
C THR A 48 -14.69 -17.32 -0.61
N TYR A 49 -13.55 -17.87 -0.25
CA TYR A 49 -12.62 -17.12 0.62
C TYR A 49 -11.98 -15.94 -0.11
N PRO A 50 -11.62 -14.86 0.62
CA PRO A 50 -11.04 -13.68 0.01
C PRO A 50 -9.67 -13.99 -0.59
N GLU A 51 -9.36 -13.40 -1.74
CA GLU A 51 -8.03 -13.42 -2.33
C GLU A 51 -7.03 -12.72 -1.40
N VAL A 52 -5.88 -13.34 -1.16
CA VAL A 52 -4.85 -12.80 -0.27
C VAL A 52 -3.73 -12.18 -1.08
N TRP A 53 -3.51 -10.89 -0.89
CA TRP A 53 -2.43 -10.12 -1.49
C TRP A 53 -1.34 -9.79 -0.48
N LEU A 54 -0.08 -9.92 -0.87
CA LEU A 54 1.01 -9.39 -0.06
C LEU A 54 1.28 -7.93 -0.42
N LEU A 55 1.15 -7.05 0.58
CA LEU A 55 1.46 -5.63 0.45
C LEU A 55 2.87 -5.33 0.96
N GLY A 56 3.65 -4.61 0.18
CA GLY A 56 4.96 -4.15 0.61
C GLY A 56 5.59 -3.12 -0.31
N SER A 57 6.66 -2.47 0.16
CA SER A 57 7.42 -1.47 -0.60
C SER A 57 8.90 -1.83 -0.72
N ARG A 58 9.29 -3.06 -0.35
CA ARG A 58 10.68 -3.51 -0.30
C ARG A 58 10.87 -4.82 -1.05
N TYR A 59 12.10 -5.06 -1.47
CA TYR A 59 12.48 -6.26 -2.19
C TYR A 59 12.13 -7.56 -1.43
N ASP A 60 12.33 -7.59 -0.10
CA ASP A 60 12.02 -8.77 0.72
C ASP A 60 10.55 -9.18 0.64
N SER A 61 9.63 -8.19 0.67
CA SER A 61 8.18 -8.44 0.55
C SER A 61 7.83 -8.97 -0.85
N ALA A 62 8.46 -8.43 -1.88
CA ALA A 62 8.28 -8.87 -3.26
C ALA A 62 8.76 -10.31 -3.46
N MET A 63 9.94 -10.66 -2.91
CA MET A 63 10.47 -12.03 -2.99
C MET A 63 9.62 -13.03 -2.20
N MET A 64 9.10 -12.62 -1.05
CA MET A 64 8.18 -13.45 -0.28
C MET A 64 6.90 -13.73 -1.07
N ALA A 65 6.27 -12.71 -1.67
CA ALA A 65 5.10 -12.88 -2.52
C ALA A 65 5.38 -13.83 -3.69
N ALA A 66 6.52 -13.65 -4.36
CA ALA A 66 6.94 -14.47 -5.48
C ALA A 66 7.14 -15.95 -5.09
N GLN A 67 7.83 -16.22 -3.98
CA GLN A 67 8.09 -17.56 -3.50
C GLN A 67 6.83 -18.30 -3.01
N MET A 68 5.88 -17.53 -2.45
CA MET A 68 4.61 -18.09 -1.98
C MET A 68 3.56 -18.20 -3.11
N GLY A 69 3.86 -17.72 -4.32
CA GLY A 69 2.93 -17.71 -5.44
C GLY A 69 1.68 -16.88 -5.16
N LEU A 70 1.83 -15.75 -4.47
CA LEU A 70 0.76 -14.83 -4.12
C LEU A 70 0.84 -13.55 -4.96
N PRO A 71 -0.30 -12.88 -5.23
CA PRO A 71 -0.30 -11.59 -5.85
C PRO A 71 0.39 -10.54 -4.97
N PHE A 72 1.07 -9.58 -5.61
CA PHE A 72 1.85 -8.56 -4.94
C PHE A 72 1.29 -7.15 -5.14
N ALA A 73 0.96 -6.48 -4.04
CA ALA A 73 0.58 -5.08 -4.02
C ALA A 73 1.80 -4.22 -3.63
N TYR A 74 2.35 -3.49 -4.58
CA TYR A 74 3.47 -2.60 -4.31
C TYR A 74 2.99 -1.26 -3.76
N ALA A 75 3.40 -0.91 -2.55
CA ALA A 75 3.07 0.37 -1.91
C ALA A 75 4.06 1.46 -2.37
N HIS A 76 3.82 2.07 -3.53
CA HIS A 76 4.66 3.10 -4.13
C HIS A 76 4.89 4.29 -3.18
N PHE A 77 3.86 4.69 -2.45
CA PHE A 77 3.90 5.81 -1.52
C PHE A 77 4.77 5.59 -0.26
N PHE A 78 5.20 4.35 0.02
CA PHE A 78 6.12 4.03 1.11
C PHE A 78 7.55 3.73 0.64
N GLY A 79 7.77 3.59 -0.66
CA GLY A 79 9.06 3.22 -1.23
C GLY A 79 10.15 4.26 -0.98
N SER A 80 11.40 3.81 -0.94
CA SER A 80 12.59 4.65 -0.76
C SER A 80 12.91 5.52 -1.97
N GLY A 81 12.17 5.36 -3.07
CA GLY A 81 12.28 6.17 -4.28
C GLY A 81 11.46 5.59 -5.42
N ALA A 82 10.85 6.48 -6.19
CA ALA A 82 10.06 6.11 -7.38
C ALA A 82 10.88 5.31 -8.42
N HIS A 83 12.20 5.37 -8.37
CA HIS A 83 13.10 4.67 -9.30
C HIS A 83 13.38 3.21 -8.91
N GLU A 84 13.26 2.82 -7.64
CA GLU A 84 13.48 1.43 -7.20
C GLU A 84 12.25 0.54 -7.37
N GLY A 85 11.06 1.11 -7.32
CA GLY A 85 9.80 0.38 -7.37
C GLY A 85 9.64 -0.52 -8.59
N PRO A 86 9.86 -0.04 -9.83
CA PRO A 86 9.78 -0.89 -11.02
C PRO A 86 10.73 -2.09 -10.96
N ALA A 87 11.98 -1.90 -10.47
CA ALA A 87 12.94 -2.99 -10.33
C ALA A 87 12.51 -4.02 -9.27
N ILE A 88 11.87 -3.58 -8.18
CA ILE A 88 11.31 -4.47 -7.15
C ILE A 88 10.17 -5.32 -7.73
N VAL A 89 9.26 -4.69 -8.47
CA VAL A 89 8.13 -5.36 -9.11
C VAL A 89 8.60 -6.33 -10.20
N GLU A 90 9.59 -5.94 -10.99
CA GLU A 90 10.22 -6.84 -11.97
C GLU A 90 10.91 -8.02 -11.29
N GLY A 91 11.58 -7.79 -10.15
CA GLY A 91 12.15 -8.85 -9.31
C GLY A 91 11.09 -9.85 -8.85
N TYR A 92 9.91 -9.38 -8.44
CA TYR A 92 8.77 -10.24 -8.12
C TYR A 92 8.36 -11.12 -9.31
N ARG A 93 8.17 -10.53 -10.51
CA ARG A 93 7.75 -11.27 -11.71
C ARG A 93 8.77 -12.35 -12.10
N ARG A 94 10.06 -12.02 -12.09
CA ARG A 94 11.14 -12.95 -12.48
C ARG A 94 11.29 -14.14 -11.54
N ASN A 95 10.97 -13.96 -10.26
CA ASN A 95 11.13 -15.00 -9.24
C ASN A 95 9.81 -15.66 -8.85
N PHE A 96 8.70 -15.30 -9.51
CA PHE A 96 7.39 -15.83 -9.22
C PHE A 96 7.34 -17.36 -9.41
N GLN A 97 6.78 -18.04 -8.42
CA GLN A 97 6.54 -19.47 -8.45
C GLN A 97 5.02 -19.70 -8.44
N ALA A 98 4.52 -20.36 -9.49
CA ALA A 98 3.11 -20.68 -9.57
C ALA A 98 2.66 -21.54 -8.37
N SER A 99 1.49 -21.25 -7.84
CA SER A 99 0.87 -21.93 -6.70
C SER A 99 -0.58 -22.34 -7.01
N ASN A 100 -1.23 -22.96 -6.03
CA ASN A 100 -2.68 -23.22 -6.12
C ASN A 100 -3.52 -21.93 -6.05
N HIS A 101 -2.92 -20.81 -5.63
CA HIS A 101 -3.59 -19.52 -5.50
C HIS A 101 -3.46 -18.69 -6.78
N LEU A 102 -2.34 -18.82 -7.51
CA LEU A 102 -2.05 -17.99 -8.67
C LEU A 102 -1.11 -18.72 -9.64
N SER A 103 -1.48 -18.77 -10.92
CA SER A 103 -0.68 -19.42 -11.98
C SER A 103 0.35 -18.51 -12.62
N GLU A 104 0.09 -17.20 -12.64
CA GLU A 104 0.95 -16.17 -13.24
C GLU A 104 1.10 -14.97 -12.29
N PRO A 105 2.21 -14.21 -12.35
CA PRO A 105 2.42 -13.09 -11.44
C PRO A 105 1.38 -11.97 -11.67
N LEU A 106 0.78 -11.49 -10.59
CA LEU A 106 -0.20 -10.42 -10.60
C LEU A 106 0.27 -9.28 -9.71
N VAL A 107 0.22 -8.06 -10.24
CA VAL A 107 0.74 -6.85 -9.59
C VAL A 107 -0.30 -5.76 -9.55
N ASN A 108 -0.52 -5.24 -8.35
CA ASN A 108 -1.21 -3.97 -8.10
C ASN A 108 -0.19 -2.94 -7.59
N VAL A 109 -0.37 -1.67 -7.93
CA VAL A 109 0.47 -0.57 -7.40
C VAL A 109 -0.39 0.43 -6.67
N GLY A 110 -0.14 0.57 -5.36
CA GLY A 110 -0.82 1.54 -4.49
C GLY A 110 -0.15 2.90 -4.54
N ILE A 111 -0.92 3.95 -4.86
CA ILE A 111 -0.42 5.31 -5.10
C ILE A 111 -1.23 6.29 -4.26
N HIS A 112 -0.57 7.26 -3.62
CA HIS A 112 -1.26 8.43 -3.07
C HIS A 112 -1.60 9.40 -4.20
N VAL A 113 -2.89 9.67 -4.37
CA VAL A 113 -3.39 10.61 -5.37
C VAL A 113 -4.28 11.65 -4.71
N LEU A 114 -4.07 12.91 -5.05
CA LEU A 114 -4.98 13.98 -4.71
C LEU A 114 -5.21 14.88 -5.92
N CYS A 115 -6.42 14.80 -6.48
CA CYS A 115 -6.85 15.55 -7.64
C CYS A 115 -7.78 16.69 -7.21
N ALA A 116 -7.54 17.90 -7.72
CA ALA A 116 -8.41 19.05 -7.53
C ALA A 116 -8.61 19.77 -8.87
N GLU A 117 -9.45 20.82 -8.91
CA GLU A 117 -9.69 21.60 -10.12
C GLU A 117 -8.44 22.30 -10.66
N THR A 118 -7.49 22.60 -9.78
CA THR A 118 -6.18 23.17 -10.13
C THR A 118 -5.06 22.51 -9.33
N GLU A 119 -3.85 22.52 -9.89
CA GLU A 119 -2.65 22.06 -9.22
C GLU A 119 -2.42 22.77 -7.87
N GLU A 120 -2.60 24.09 -7.82
CA GLU A 120 -2.45 24.87 -6.60
C GLU A 120 -3.37 24.37 -5.49
N GLN A 121 -4.63 24.10 -5.82
CA GLN A 121 -5.59 23.55 -4.87
C GLN A 121 -5.22 22.14 -4.43
N ALA A 122 -4.78 21.27 -5.35
CA ALA A 122 -4.34 19.93 -5.03
C ALA A 122 -3.15 19.94 -4.05
N LEU A 123 -2.12 20.73 -4.32
CA LEU A 123 -0.94 20.88 -3.46
C LEU A 123 -1.31 21.45 -2.08
N LYS A 124 -2.23 22.42 -2.04
CA LYS A 124 -2.75 22.97 -0.79
C LYS A 124 -3.44 21.90 0.05
N LEU A 125 -4.32 21.10 -0.53
CA LEU A 125 -5.01 19.99 0.16
C LEU A 125 -4.04 18.88 0.58
N ALA A 126 -3.06 18.56 -0.26
CA ALA A 126 -2.03 17.56 0.02
C ALA A 126 -1.14 17.90 1.23
N SER A 127 -1.05 19.18 1.61
CA SER A 127 -0.29 19.63 2.79
C SER A 127 -0.74 18.93 4.08
N SER A 128 -2.04 18.66 4.23
CA SER A 128 -2.61 17.89 5.36
C SER A 128 -2.03 16.48 5.46
N ARG A 129 -2.02 15.74 4.34
CA ARG A 129 -1.42 14.39 4.24
C ARG A 129 0.07 14.43 4.57
N ASN A 130 0.75 15.40 4.01
CA ASN A 130 2.19 15.54 4.17
C ASN A 130 2.56 15.79 5.63
N LEU A 131 1.88 16.73 6.32
CA LEU A 131 2.10 16.95 7.75
C LEU A 131 1.70 15.72 8.60
N ALA A 132 0.60 15.04 8.25
CA ALA A 132 0.22 13.79 8.92
C ALA A 132 1.33 12.74 8.82
N ARG A 133 1.95 12.60 7.65
CA ARG A 133 3.08 11.67 7.44
C ARG A 133 4.29 12.05 8.29
N LEU A 134 4.67 13.31 8.31
CA LEU A 134 5.75 13.81 9.16
C LEU A 134 5.48 13.53 10.65
N LYS A 135 4.28 13.85 11.13
CA LYS A 135 3.89 13.57 12.52
C LYS A 135 3.92 12.08 12.83
N SER A 136 3.51 11.22 11.88
CA SER A 136 3.53 9.77 12.06
C SER A 136 4.95 9.23 12.27
N ILE A 137 5.91 9.58 11.40
CA ILE A 137 7.29 9.08 11.50
C ILE A 137 8.06 9.65 12.70
N THR A 138 7.61 10.81 13.23
CA THR A 138 8.21 11.44 14.42
C THR A 138 7.49 11.05 15.72
N GLY A 139 6.57 10.09 15.69
CA GLY A 139 5.83 9.62 16.86
C GLY A 139 4.80 10.64 17.41
N ARG A 140 4.43 11.65 16.63
CA ARG A 140 3.50 12.73 17.01
C ARG A 140 2.14 12.62 16.30
N ALA A 141 1.79 11.42 15.80
CA ALA A 141 0.53 11.21 15.05
C ALA A 141 -0.71 11.54 15.90
N GLN A 142 -1.62 12.37 15.36
CA GLN A 142 -2.87 12.80 15.99
C GLN A 142 -4.00 12.95 14.95
N GLY A 143 -4.12 11.96 14.05
CA GLY A 143 -5.07 12.06 12.92
C GLY A 143 -4.53 12.90 11.75
N ILE A 144 -5.42 13.31 10.86
CA ILE A 144 -5.09 14.13 9.68
C ILE A 144 -5.31 15.60 10.05
N PRO A 145 -4.27 16.45 10.10
CA PRO A 145 -4.40 17.87 10.42
C PRO A 145 -5.19 18.61 9.33
N SER A 146 -5.75 19.77 9.69
CA SER A 146 -6.37 20.66 8.72
C SER A 146 -5.32 21.25 7.76
N VAL A 147 -5.78 21.81 6.64
CA VAL A 147 -4.92 22.56 5.72
C VAL A 147 -4.32 23.78 6.42
N GLU A 148 -5.11 24.45 7.25
CA GLU A 148 -4.66 25.61 8.04
C GLU A 148 -3.56 25.22 9.02
N ASP A 149 -3.72 24.12 9.75
CA ASP A 149 -2.68 23.59 10.65
C ASP A 149 -1.38 23.26 9.90
N ALA A 150 -1.50 22.69 8.67
CA ALA A 150 -0.35 22.34 7.86
C ALA A 150 0.39 23.58 7.33
N GLN A 151 -0.34 24.63 6.93
CA GLN A 151 0.22 25.89 6.46
C GLN A 151 0.87 26.71 7.58
N ASN A 152 0.33 26.65 8.79
CA ASN A 152 0.84 27.37 9.96
C ASN A 152 1.90 26.58 10.75
N PHE A 153 2.21 25.35 10.35
CA PHE A 153 3.19 24.52 11.04
C PHE A 153 4.62 25.03 10.80
N SER A 154 5.39 25.17 11.87
CA SER A 154 6.79 25.59 11.78
C SER A 154 7.69 24.39 11.49
N TYR A 155 8.00 24.19 10.21
CA TYR A 155 8.87 23.12 9.76
C TYR A 155 10.36 23.44 9.99
N ARG A 156 11.14 22.47 10.41
CA ARG A 156 12.60 22.50 10.37
C ARG A 156 13.08 22.17 8.95
N ASN A 157 14.33 22.52 8.64
CA ASN A 157 14.93 22.26 7.31
C ASN A 157 14.96 20.77 6.94
N ASP A 158 15.27 19.90 7.91
CA ASP A 158 15.25 18.44 7.71
C ASP A 158 13.84 17.89 7.47
N GLU A 159 12.83 18.47 8.14
CA GLU A 159 11.44 18.14 7.93
C GLU A 159 10.93 18.58 6.54
N LEU A 160 11.35 19.77 6.07
CA LEU A 160 11.03 20.23 4.71
C LEU A 160 11.65 19.33 3.63
N ALA A 161 12.92 18.96 3.78
CA ALA A 161 13.59 18.04 2.86
C ALA A 161 12.89 16.65 2.80
N PHE A 162 12.48 16.13 3.96
CA PHE A 162 11.69 14.90 4.03
C PHE A 162 10.35 15.05 3.30
N MET A 163 9.64 16.15 3.52
CA MET A 163 8.35 16.41 2.91
C MET A 163 8.45 16.50 1.38
N GLU A 164 9.48 17.18 0.88
CA GLU A 164 9.73 17.27 -0.56
C GLU A 164 10.01 15.89 -1.17
N GLN A 165 10.85 15.09 -0.53
CA GLN A 165 11.11 13.72 -0.99
C GLN A 165 9.87 12.83 -0.96
N TYR A 166 9.05 12.95 0.09
CA TYR A 166 7.81 12.18 0.21
C TYR A 166 6.79 12.57 -0.86
N SER A 167 6.61 13.88 -1.11
CA SER A 167 5.66 14.37 -2.10
C SER A 167 5.98 13.90 -3.53
N ARG A 168 7.25 13.67 -3.86
CA ARG A 168 7.66 13.11 -5.17
C ARG A 168 7.12 11.71 -5.44
N ASN A 169 6.69 10.98 -4.41
CA ASN A 169 6.06 9.66 -4.54
C ASN A 169 4.53 9.75 -4.52
N CYS A 170 3.97 10.94 -4.62
CA CYS A 170 2.53 11.18 -4.63
C CYS A 170 2.15 11.87 -5.94
N VAL A 171 0.96 11.60 -6.42
CA VAL A 171 0.39 12.20 -7.63
C VAL A 171 -0.62 13.26 -7.21
N ASP A 172 -0.21 14.51 -7.19
CA ASP A 172 -1.04 15.64 -6.77
C ASP A 172 -1.14 16.64 -7.93
N GLY A 173 -2.34 16.98 -8.37
CA GLY A 173 -2.50 17.91 -9.50
C GLY A 173 -3.92 18.10 -9.97
N ASP A 174 -4.06 18.79 -11.10
CA ASP A 174 -5.32 18.86 -11.83
C ASP A 174 -5.64 17.52 -12.54
N PRO A 175 -6.87 17.35 -13.07
CA PRO A 175 -7.25 16.07 -13.69
C PRO A 175 -6.35 15.62 -14.84
N GLN A 176 -5.82 16.56 -15.64
CA GLN A 176 -4.95 16.19 -16.76
C GLN A 176 -3.55 15.75 -16.29
N GLN A 177 -2.99 16.46 -15.31
CA GLN A 177 -1.72 16.11 -14.69
C GLN A 177 -1.79 14.73 -14.02
N VAL A 178 -2.83 14.50 -13.19
CA VAL A 178 -3.07 13.24 -12.51
C VAL A 178 -3.23 12.09 -13.50
N LYS A 179 -4.01 12.30 -14.55
CA LYS A 179 -4.19 11.30 -15.62
C LYS A 179 -2.87 10.91 -16.27
N ASN A 180 -2.08 11.89 -16.69
CA ASN A 180 -0.80 11.65 -17.35
C ASN A 180 0.16 10.88 -16.42
N GLU A 181 0.30 11.30 -15.17
CA GLU A 181 1.19 10.64 -14.21
C GLU A 181 0.76 9.22 -13.87
N LEU A 182 -0.56 8.95 -13.78
CA LEU A 182 -1.07 7.59 -13.56
C LEU A 182 -0.77 6.68 -14.76
N TYR A 183 -0.88 7.17 -16.00
CA TYR A 183 -0.49 6.41 -17.18
C TYR A 183 1.02 6.13 -17.21
N ASP A 184 1.85 7.13 -16.92
CA ASP A 184 3.31 6.98 -16.85
C ASP A 184 3.71 5.97 -15.76
N LEU A 185 3.03 5.97 -14.61
CA LEU A 185 3.22 4.98 -13.56
C LEU A 185 2.81 3.58 -14.02
N ALA A 186 1.65 3.45 -14.66
CA ALA A 186 1.17 2.18 -15.19
C ALA A 186 2.16 1.57 -16.20
N GLU A 187 2.72 2.40 -17.09
CA GLU A 187 3.75 1.98 -18.06
C GLU A 187 5.06 1.58 -17.35
N ARG A 188 5.55 2.40 -16.42
CA ARG A 188 6.79 2.12 -15.67
C ARG A 188 6.73 0.83 -14.86
N TYR A 189 5.55 0.50 -14.31
CA TYR A 189 5.32 -0.72 -13.53
C TYR A 189 4.81 -1.88 -14.38
N GLU A 190 4.59 -1.67 -15.67
CA GLU A 190 4.00 -2.64 -16.60
C GLU A 190 2.72 -3.29 -16.01
N THR A 191 1.85 -2.49 -15.41
CA THR A 191 0.59 -2.93 -14.84
C THR A 191 -0.56 -2.03 -15.26
N ARG A 192 -1.78 -2.59 -15.28
CA ARG A 192 -3.03 -1.85 -15.49
C ARG A 192 -3.85 -1.75 -14.20
N ASP A 193 -3.35 -2.29 -13.12
CA ASP A 193 -4.03 -2.33 -11.83
C ASP A 193 -3.36 -1.37 -10.85
N LEU A 194 -3.99 -0.20 -10.65
CA LEU A 194 -3.54 0.85 -9.75
C LEU A 194 -4.59 1.07 -8.66
N SER A 195 -4.14 0.99 -7.40
CA SER A 195 -4.96 1.34 -6.24
C SER A 195 -4.70 2.77 -5.80
N ILE A 196 -5.75 3.59 -5.79
CA ILE A 196 -5.66 4.99 -5.42
C ILE A 196 -6.02 5.19 -3.94
N VAL A 197 -5.13 5.84 -3.21
CA VAL A 197 -5.34 6.23 -1.82
C VAL A 197 -5.34 7.74 -1.71
N THR A 198 -6.50 8.33 -1.43
CA THR A 198 -6.64 9.76 -1.23
C THR A 198 -6.72 10.08 0.26
N ILE A 199 -5.75 10.87 0.74
CA ILE A 199 -5.68 11.33 2.14
C ILE A 199 -5.72 12.87 2.15
N CYS A 200 -6.77 13.42 2.74
CA CYS A 200 -6.93 14.84 3.03
C CYS A 200 -7.78 15.01 4.29
N HIS A 201 -7.83 16.21 4.84
CA HIS A 201 -8.55 16.49 6.09
C HIS A 201 -10.07 16.36 5.94
N ALA A 202 -10.65 17.09 4.99
CA ALA A 202 -12.09 17.12 4.78
C ALA A 202 -12.56 15.94 3.92
N TYR A 203 -13.70 15.37 4.29
CA TYR A 203 -14.31 14.26 3.55
C TYR A 203 -14.77 14.69 2.15
N GLU A 204 -15.31 15.89 2.04
CA GLU A 204 -15.81 16.49 0.81
C GLU A 204 -14.69 16.61 -0.24
N ASP A 205 -13.49 17.04 0.17
CA ASP A 205 -12.31 17.13 -0.69
C ASP A 205 -11.87 15.77 -1.17
N ARG A 206 -11.91 14.75 -0.30
CA ARG A 206 -11.60 13.38 -0.68
C ARG A 206 -12.59 12.83 -1.69
N LEU A 207 -13.88 13.07 -1.48
CA LEU A 207 -14.93 12.66 -2.41
C LEU A 207 -14.76 13.36 -3.75
N ARG A 208 -14.48 14.67 -3.73
CA ARG A 208 -14.27 15.44 -4.95
C ARG A 208 -13.05 14.95 -5.73
N SER A 209 -11.94 14.70 -5.06
CA SER A 209 -10.74 14.13 -5.67
C SER A 209 -11.05 12.81 -6.36
N SER A 210 -11.76 11.89 -5.70
CA SER A 210 -12.15 10.61 -6.29
C SER A 210 -13.04 10.78 -7.52
N GLN A 211 -13.97 11.74 -7.52
CA GLN A 211 -14.82 12.05 -8.68
C GLN A 211 -14.02 12.57 -9.87
N LEU A 212 -13.01 13.43 -9.62
CA LEU A 212 -12.17 14.00 -10.67
C LEU A 212 -11.25 12.93 -11.31
N VAL A 213 -10.73 12.01 -10.50
CA VAL A 213 -9.90 10.89 -11.00
C VAL A 213 -10.71 9.90 -11.84
N ALA A 214 -12.01 9.75 -11.57
CA ALA A 214 -12.88 8.81 -12.29
C ALA A 214 -13.41 9.34 -13.64
N GLN A 215 -13.10 10.58 -14.02
CA GLN A 215 -13.49 11.20 -15.30
C GLN A 215 -12.46 10.90 -16.39
#